data_4d75741dcf1966c5c957f11ce32f7621
#
_entry.id   4d75741dcf1966c5c957f11ce32f7621
#
_cell.length_a   1.000
_cell.length_b   1.000
_cell.length_c   1.000
_cell.angle_alpha   90.00
_cell.angle_beta   90.00
_cell.angle_gamma   90.00
#
_symmetry.space_group_name_H-M   'P 1'
#
loop_
_entity.id
_entity.type
_entity.pdbx_description
1 polymer ?
#
loop_
_entity_poly.entity_id
_entity_poly.type
_entity_poly.pdbx_seq_one_letter_code
_entity_poly.pdbx_strand_id
1 'polypeptide(L)'
;MAIFGKDRNERRGTGDGPFLAGGPGPGEAEMFERDRNRSEASDVSGTNAFLGKGTRVTGKLTFEGPVRIEGQVEGEITARDTLTIGEGADVKAQITGNSIVIHGRVTGDVKANKRLEIQAPGRLVGNIAAPVLVIHEGVTFEGQCSMGATDGSRGEKEGKVTHLPTAEPAKAEAK
;
A
#
# COMPACT_ATOMS: atom_id res chain seq x y z
N MET A 1 -39.48 -60.98 14.82
CA MET A 1 -40.82 -60.37 14.66
C MET A 1 -40.67 -59.37 13.56
N ALA A 2 -40.99 -59.71 12.29
CA ALA A 2 -42.28 -59.69 11.65
C ALA A 2 -42.81 -58.24 11.59
N ILE A 3 -43.18 -57.58 10.51
CA ILE A 3 -44.03 -57.97 9.38
C ILE A 3 -44.05 -56.81 8.36
N PHE A 4 -43.82 -57.05 7.08
CA PHE A 4 -44.66 -56.83 5.90
C PHE A 4 -45.22 -55.44 5.63
N GLY A 5 -45.09 -55.08 4.32
CA GLY A 5 -45.87 -54.07 3.62
C GLY A 5 -45.31 -53.74 2.27
N LYS A 6 -45.53 -54.55 1.37
CA LYS A 6 -45.55 -54.63 -0.08
C LYS A 6 -46.79 -53.89 -0.58
N ASP A 7 -46.61 -52.93 -1.49
CA ASP A 7 -47.61 -52.68 -2.50
C ASP A 7 -47.05 -52.09 -3.76
N ARG A 8 -47.30 -52.80 -4.76
CA ARG A 8 -47.09 -52.70 -6.16
C ARG A 8 -48.20 -51.83 -6.77
N ASN A 9 -47.87 -50.85 -7.57
CA ASN A 9 -48.87 -50.40 -8.56
C ASN A 9 -48.21 -50.10 -9.91
N GLU A 10 -48.31 -51.09 -10.76
CA GLU A 10 -48.16 -50.97 -12.19
C GLU A 10 -49.41 -50.25 -12.77
N ARG A 11 -49.20 -49.21 -13.55
CA ARG A 11 -50.12 -48.89 -14.63
C ARG A 11 -49.35 -48.48 -15.87
N ARG A 12 -49.46 -49.38 -16.84
CA ARG A 12 -49.15 -49.17 -18.24
C ARG A 12 -50.03 -48.05 -18.78
N GLY A 13 -49.49 -47.22 -19.61
CA GLY A 13 -50.15 -46.28 -20.45
C GLY A 13 -49.37 -46.09 -21.74
N THR A 14 -49.70 -46.92 -22.72
CA THR A 14 -49.29 -46.77 -24.11
C THR A 14 -49.91 -45.52 -24.71
N GLY A 15 -49.14 -44.71 -25.38
CA GLY A 15 -49.56 -43.56 -26.13
C GLY A 15 -48.58 -43.22 -27.21
N ASP A 16 -48.69 -43.88 -28.34
CA ASP A 16 -48.07 -43.49 -29.61
C ASP A 16 -48.46 -42.07 -30.01
N GLY A 17 -47.51 -41.25 -30.43
CA GLY A 17 -47.78 -40.01 -31.14
C GLY A 17 -46.47 -39.48 -31.79
N PRO A 18 -46.51 -39.11 -33.07
CA PRO A 18 -45.34 -39.02 -33.90
C PRO A 18 -44.61 -37.70 -33.79
N PHE A 19 -43.32 -37.86 -33.75
CA PHE A 19 -42.27 -37.13 -34.41
C PHE A 19 -42.64 -35.75 -35.01
N LEU A 20 -42.03 -34.67 -34.48
CA LEU A 20 -41.64 -33.52 -35.29
C LEU A 20 -40.29 -32.98 -34.78
N ALA A 21 -39.38 -32.99 -35.71
CA ALA A 21 -38.03 -32.48 -35.59
C ALA A 21 -38.03 -30.97 -35.26
N GLY A 22 -37.38 -30.60 -34.16
CA GLY A 22 -37.00 -29.24 -33.88
C GLY A 22 -35.56 -29.28 -33.40
N GLY A 23 -34.64 -28.83 -34.24
CA GLY A 23 -33.22 -28.79 -33.95
C GLY A 23 -32.87 -27.91 -32.74
N PRO A 24 -31.73 -28.16 -32.11
CA PRO A 24 -31.25 -27.33 -30.99
C PRO A 24 -30.95 -25.93 -31.49
N GLY A 25 -31.65 -24.96 -30.95
CA GLY A 25 -31.34 -23.55 -31.13
C GLY A 25 -30.01 -23.19 -30.50
N PRO A 26 -29.20 -22.29 -31.10
CA PRO A 26 -27.95 -21.84 -30.54
C PRO A 26 -28.24 -20.84 -29.41
N GLY A 27 -28.13 -21.27 -28.16
CA GLY A 27 -28.47 -20.40 -27.06
C GLY A 27 -28.04 -20.82 -25.65
N GLU A 28 -27.49 -22.01 -25.47
CA GLU A 28 -27.21 -22.50 -24.10
C GLU A 28 -25.74 -22.84 -23.81
N ALA A 29 -24.80 -22.39 -24.60
CA ALA A 29 -23.38 -22.65 -24.37
C ALA A 29 -22.57 -21.44 -23.85
N GLU A 30 -23.20 -20.32 -23.53
CA GLU A 30 -22.46 -19.11 -23.09
C GLU A 30 -22.65 -18.72 -21.61
N MET A 31 -23.21 -19.60 -20.78
CA MET A 31 -23.46 -19.24 -19.37
C MET A 31 -22.48 -19.80 -18.36
N PHE A 32 -21.43 -20.49 -18.78
CA PHE A 32 -20.46 -21.09 -17.85
C PHE A 32 -19.03 -20.56 -17.93
N GLU A 33 -18.75 -19.52 -18.70
CA GLU A 33 -17.40 -18.93 -18.78
C GLU A 33 -17.22 -17.58 -18.08
N ARG A 34 -18.20 -17.09 -17.31
CA ARG A 34 -18.07 -15.82 -16.58
C ARG A 34 -17.54 -15.91 -15.17
N ASP A 35 -17.31 -17.11 -14.63
CA ASP A 35 -16.88 -17.26 -13.23
C ASP A 35 -15.40 -17.63 -13.03
N ARG A 36 -14.57 -17.68 -14.08
CA ARG A 36 -13.14 -18.03 -13.91
C ARG A 36 -12.18 -16.86 -13.91
N ASN A 37 -12.65 -15.63 -13.99
CA ASN A 37 -11.77 -14.45 -13.93
C ASN A 37 -12.10 -13.54 -12.74
N ARG A 38 -12.60 -14.13 -11.65
CA ARG A 38 -12.72 -13.46 -10.36
C ARG A 38 -11.60 -13.90 -9.42
N SER A 39 -10.40 -14.03 -9.98
CA SER A 39 -9.19 -14.24 -9.20
C SER A 39 -8.57 -12.89 -8.95
N GLU A 40 -8.57 -12.50 -7.67
CA GLU A 40 -7.71 -11.48 -7.08
C GLU A 40 -7.88 -10.05 -7.61
N ALA A 41 -9.09 -9.54 -7.69
CA ALA A 41 -9.29 -8.13 -7.49
C ALA A 41 -9.05 -7.85 -6.01
N SER A 42 -7.78 -7.76 -5.60
CA SER A 42 -7.35 -7.17 -4.34
C SER A 42 -8.11 -5.87 -4.19
N ASP A 43 -8.74 -5.70 -3.06
CA ASP A 43 -9.60 -4.59 -2.65
C ASP A 43 -9.00 -3.22 -3.03
N VAL A 44 -9.30 -2.79 -4.25
CA VAL A 44 -8.88 -1.47 -4.78
C VAL A 44 -9.98 -0.45 -4.49
N SER A 45 -10.93 -0.82 -3.62
CA SER A 45 -12.01 0.03 -3.20
C SER A 45 -11.46 1.24 -2.45
N GLY A 46 -11.44 2.38 -3.11
CA GLY A 46 -10.98 3.65 -2.55
C GLY A 46 -9.57 4.10 -2.99
N THR A 47 -8.91 3.39 -3.90
CA THR A 47 -7.59 3.79 -4.42
C THR A 47 -7.76 4.48 -5.77
N ASN A 48 -7.29 5.73 -5.90
CA ASN A 48 -7.37 6.46 -7.18
C ASN A 48 -6.28 6.04 -8.16
N ALA A 49 -5.16 5.48 -7.68
CA ALA A 49 -4.10 4.97 -8.53
C ALA A 49 -3.51 3.67 -7.97
N PHE A 50 -3.26 2.71 -8.85
CA PHE A 50 -2.66 1.44 -8.52
C PHE A 50 -1.51 1.12 -9.47
N LEU A 51 -0.32 0.89 -8.91
CA LEU A 51 0.85 0.39 -9.63
C LEU A 51 1.05 -1.08 -9.28
N GLY A 52 0.69 -1.97 -10.22
CA GLY A 52 0.78 -3.42 -10.02
C GLY A 52 2.20 -3.97 -9.99
N LYS A 53 2.33 -5.22 -9.56
CA LYS A 53 3.59 -5.96 -9.53
C LYS A 53 4.20 -6.04 -10.93
N GLY A 54 5.52 -5.87 -11.03
CA GLY A 54 6.24 -5.90 -12.30
C GLY A 54 6.24 -4.57 -13.07
N THR A 55 5.52 -3.56 -12.60
CA THR A 55 5.61 -2.21 -13.15
C THR A 55 6.89 -1.55 -12.68
N ARG A 56 7.66 -0.96 -13.61
CA ARG A 56 8.80 -0.10 -13.29
C ARG A 56 8.50 1.32 -13.74
N VAL A 57 8.60 2.25 -12.83
CA VAL A 57 8.38 3.68 -13.10
C VAL A 57 9.61 4.45 -12.65
N THR A 58 10.10 5.35 -13.52
CA THR A 58 11.24 6.21 -13.22
C THR A 58 10.86 7.65 -13.50
N GLY A 59 11.13 8.53 -12.55
CA GLY A 59 10.88 9.97 -12.71
C GLY A 59 10.12 10.58 -11.53
N LYS A 60 9.49 11.72 -11.79
CA LYS A 60 8.70 12.46 -10.79
C LYS A 60 7.23 12.09 -10.91
N LEU A 61 6.68 11.56 -9.83
CA LEU A 61 5.29 11.14 -9.72
C LEU A 61 4.54 12.05 -8.75
N THR A 62 3.39 12.55 -9.18
CA THR A 62 2.52 13.35 -8.32
C THR A 62 1.13 12.74 -8.31
N PHE A 63 0.63 12.46 -7.12
CA PHE A 63 -0.68 11.87 -6.90
C PHE A 63 -1.52 12.76 -6.00
N GLU A 64 -2.77 12.98 -6.37
CA GLU A 64 -3.71 13.83 -5.60
C GLU A 64 -4.69 13.04 -4.71
N GLY A 65 -4.73 11.72 -4.86
CA GLY A 65 -5.59 10.84 -4.08
C GLY A 65 -4.84 9.65 -3.47
N PRO A 66 -5.57 8.72 -2.84
CA PRO A 66 -4.98 7.52 -2.27
C PRO A 66 -4.37 6.63 -3.37
N VAL A 67 -3.15 6.17 -3.13
CA VAL A 67 -2.34 5.42 -4.09
C VAL A 67 -1.81 4.16 -3.46
N ARG A 68 -1.84 3.05 -4.21
CA ARG A 68 -1.19 1.80 -3.84
C ARG A 68 -0.12 1.42 -4.85
N ILE A 69 1.08 1.16 -4.37
CA ILE A 69 2.26 0.81 -5.16
C ILE A 69 2.72 -0.60 -4.79
N GLU A 70 2.76 -1.50 -5.78
CA GLU A 70 3.30 -2.86 -5.62
C GLU A 70 4.47 -3.15 -6.60
N GLY A 71 4.84 -2.17 -7.40
CA GLY A 71 5.92 -2.26 -8.39
C GLY A 71 7.25 -1.65 -7.95
N GLN A 72 8.13 -1.45 -8.91
CA GLN A 72 9.41 -0.77 -8.72
C GLN A 72 9.27 0.71 -9.09
N VAL A 73 9.68 1.60 -8.19
CA VAL A 73 9.64 3.05 -8.44
C VAL A 73 10.97 3.67 -8.10
N GLU A 74 11.49 4.48 -9.04
CA GLU A 74 12.75 5.22 -8.87
C GLU A 74 12.52 6.70 -9.18
N GLY A 75 12.96 7.59 -8.28
CA GLY A 75 12.86 9.04 -8.49
C GLY A 75 12.22 9.81 -7.34
N GLU A 76 11.20 10.61 -7.62
CA GLU A 76 10.51 11.43 -6.63
C GLU A 76 9.01 11.13 -6.62
N ILE A 77 8.45 10.86 -5.44
CA ILE A 77 7.02 10.59 -5.25
C ILE A 77 6.41 11.67 -4.35
N THR A 78 5.42 12.35 -4.85
CA THR A 78 4.62 13.31 -4.07
C THR A 78 3.18 12.84 -4.01
N ALA A 79 2.69 12.52 -2.81
CA ALA A 79 1.30 12.13 -2.59
C ALA A 79 0.63 13.12 -1.63
N ARG A 80 -0.50 13.67 -2.04
CA ARG A 80 -1.28 14.59 -1.20
C ARG A 80 -2.15 13.88 -0.18
N ASP A 81 -2.38 12.59 -0.39
CA ASP A 81 -3.26 11.77 0.43
C ASP A 81 -2.52 10.56 1.02
N THR A 82 -3.17 9.42 1.07
CA THR A 82 -2.59 8.19 1.61
C THR A 82 -1.79 7.46 0.55
N LEU A 83 -0.52 7.21 0.82
CA LEU A 83 0.36 6.39 0.01
C LEU A 83 0.56 5.03 0.70
N THR A 84 0.16 3.96 0.04
CA THR A 84 0.38 2.59 0.51
C THR A 84 1.41 1.90 -0.36
N ILE A 85 2.52 1.48 0.22
CA ILE A 85 3.56 0.70 -0.44
C ILE A 85 3.38 -0.77 -0.06
N GLY A 86 3.00 -1.62 -1.03
CA GLY A 86 2.73 -3.03 -0.82
C GLY A 86 4.00 -3.86 -0.61
N GLU A 87 3.84 -5.10 -0.16
CA GLU A 87 4.93 -6.01 0.24
C GLU A 87 5.92 -6.34 -0.90
N GLY A 88 5.46 -6.35 -2.15
CA GLY A 88 6.30 -6.62 -3.32
C GLY A 88 6.96 -5.39 -3.93
N ALA A 89 6.74 -4.22 -3.37
CA ALA A 89 7.28 -2.98 -3.89
C ALA A 89 8.74 -2.77 -3.50
N ASP A 90 9.52 -2.29 -4.47
CA ASP A 90 10.90 -1.82 -4.28
C ASP A 90 10.95 -0.34 -4.70
N VAL A 91 11.01 0.54 -3.73
CA VAL A 91 10.96 1.98 -3.96
C VAL A 91 12.31 2.60 -3.63
N LYS A 92 12.97 3.17 -4.65
CA LYS A 92 14.21 3.93 -4.52
C LYS A 92 13.94 5.38 -4.85
N ALA A 93 13.33 6.10 -3.92
CA ALA A 93 12.84 7.42 -4.21
C ALA A 93 12.81 8.33 -2.98
N GLN A 94 12.74 9.62 -3.26
CA GLN A 94 12.36 10.61 -2.26
C GLN A 94 10.82 10.66 -2.20
N ILE A 95 10.27 10.32 -1.05
CA ILE A 95 8.82 10.23 -0.85
C ILE A 95 8.35 11.40 0.01
N THR A 96 7.39 12.15 -0.50
CA THR A 96 6.71 13.21 0.27
C THR A 96 5.21 12.93 0.27
N GLY A 97 4.62 12.83 1.46
CA GLY A 97 3.18 12.53 1.57
C GLY A 97 2.56 12.97 2.88
N ASN A 98 1.24 12.90 2.96
CA ASN A 98 0.54 13.18 4.22
C ASN A 98 0.51 11.96 5.14
N SER A 99 -0.06 10.87 4.69
CA SER A 99 -0.09 9.58 5.39
C SER A 99 0.60 8.53 4.54
N ILE A 100 1.60 7.86 5.08
CA ILE A 100 2.39 6.87 4.36
C ILE A 100 2.35 5.55 5.12
N VAL A 101 1.98 4.47 4.42
CA VAL A 101 1.98 3.10 4.97
C VAL A 101 2.95 2.26 4.14
N ILE A 102 3.91 1.62 4.80
CA ILE A 102 4.99 0.86 4.16
C ILE A 102 4.93 -0.60 4.59
N HIS A 103 4.77 -1.51 3.62
CA HIS A 103 4.89 -2.96 3.81
C HIS A 103 6.07 -3.54 3.03
N GLY A 104 6.59 -2.81 2.03
CA GLY A 104 7.64 -3.26 1.13
C GLY A 104 9.02 -2.72 1.48
N ARG A 105 9.91 -2.76 0.49
CA ARG A 105 11.26 -2.21 0.60
C ARG A 105 11.29 -0.77 0.12
N VAL A 106 11.80 0.13 0.96
CA VAL A 106 11.99 1.54 0.63
C VAL A 106 13.43 1.95 0.91
N THR A 107 14.04 2.61 -0.05
CA THR A 107 15.39 3.18 0.07
C THR A 107 15.34 4.65 -0.33
N GLY A 108 15.74 5.54 0.57
CA GLY A 108 15.76 6.98 0.31
C GLY A 108 15.13 7.81 1.42
N ASP A 109 14.76 9.05 1.10
CA ASP A 109 14.21 9.98 2.07
C ASP A 109 12.68 9.92 2.11
N VAL A 110 12.11 9.75 3.29
CA VAL A 110 10.66 9.69 3.50
C VAL A 110 10.21 10.86 4.36
N LYS A 111 9.38 11.72 3.80
CA LYS A 111 8.81 12.87 4.48
C LYS A 111 7.29 12.73 4.59
N ALA A 112 6.80 12.48 5.78
CA ALA A 112 5.38 12.44 6.08
C ALA A 112 4.96 13.71 6.83
N ASN A 113 3.85 14.33 6.40
CA ASN A 113 3.33 15.54 7.04
C ASN A 113 2.40 15.24 8.21
N LYS A 114 1.77 14.08 8.23
CA LYS A 114 0.82 13.68 9.28
C LYS A 114 1.26 12.42 10.01
N ARG A 115 1.42 11.31 9.29
CA ARG A 115 1.72 10.00 9.88
C ARG A 115 2.53 9.13 8.92
N LEU A 116 3.52 8.44 9.47
CA LEU A 116 4.23 7.35 8.81
C LEU A 116 4.00 6.07 9.61
N GLU A 117 3.56 5.03 8.93
CA GLU A 117 3.34 3.71 9.51
C GLU A 117 4.16 2.67 8.72
N ILE A 118 4.94 1.86 9.42
CA ILE A 118 5.75 0.81 8.81
C ILE A 118 5.28 -0.53 9.39
N GLN A 119 4.82 -1.42 8.51
CA GLN A 119 4.29 -2.73 8.88
C GLN A 119 5.17 -3.84 8.31
N ALA A 120 5.22 -4.97 8.98
CA ALA A 120 5.96 -6.14 8.49
C ALA A 120 5.38 -6.66 7.17
N PRO A 121 6.22 -7.15 6.26
CA PRO A 121 7.68 -7.32 6.30
C PRO A 121 8.47 -6.09 5.78
N GLY A 122 8.04 -4.87 6.14
CA GLY A 122 8.63 -3.62 5.67
C GLY A 122 10.11 -3.47 6.00
N ARG A 123 10.89 -3.02 5.03
CA ARG A 123 12.27 -2.61 5.21
C ARG A 123 12.49 -1.20 4.71
N LEU A 124 12.97 -0.32 5.57
CA LEU A 124 13.25 1.05 5.23
C LEU A 124 14.72 1.38 5.50
N VAL A 125 15.39 1.92 4.48
CA VAL A 125 16.78 2.37 4.55
C VAL A 125 16.85 3.83 4.13
N GLY A 126 17.22 4.73 5.03
CA GLY A 126 17.35 6.17 4.73
C GLY A 126 16.81 7.07 5.82
N ASN A 127 16.50 8.31 5.45
CA ASN A 127 16.08 9.32 6.42
C ASN A 127 14.56 9.43 6.49
N ILE A 128 14.05 9.54 7.70
CA ILE A 128 12.62 9.74 7.96
C ILE A 128 12.40 11.11 8.60
N ALA A 129 11.44 11.85 8.08
CA ALA A 129 10.92 13.05 8.73
C ALA A 129 9.41 12.92 8.88
N ALA A 130 8.92 12.72 10.09
CA ALA A 130 7.49 12.57 10.35
C ALA A 130 7.13 13.03 11.76
N PRO A 131 5.99 13.73 11.96
CA PRO A 131 5.54 14.11 13.28
C PRO A 131 5.04 12.92 14.10
N VAL A 132 4.48 11.91 13.43
CA VAL A 132 4.02 10.66 14.03
C VAL A 132 4.60 9.48 13.27
N LEU A 133 5.37 8.65 13.95
CA LEU A 133 5.95 7.42 13.42
C LEU A 133 5.38 6.23 14.19
N VAL A 134 4.85 5.24 13.47
CA VAL A 134 4.39 3.97 14.00
C VAL A 134 5.19 2.85 13.34
N ILE A 135 5.87 2.06 14.13
CA ILE A 135 6.65 0.91 13.66
C ILE A 135 6.05 -0.34 14.30
N HIS A 136 5.63 -1.28 13.47
CA HIS A 136 5.14 -2.58 13.92
C HIS A 136 6.28 -3.57 14.08
N GLU A 137 6.02 -4.67 14.76
CA GLU A 137 6.99 -5.76 14.92
C GLU A 137 7.35 -6.39 13.56
N GLY A 138 8.58 -6.87 13.43
CA GLY A 138 9.08 -7.50 12.20
C GLY A 138 9.57 -6.53 11.12
N VAL A 139 9.65 -5.24 11.42
CA VAL A 139 10.18 -4.21 10.51
C VAL A 139 11.69 -4.04 10.69
N THR A 140 12.40 -3.84 9.60
CA THR A 140 13.81 -3.41 9.62
C THR A 140 13.91 -1.94 9.24
N PHE A 141 14.47 -1.12 10.12
CA PHE A 141 14.75 0.29 9.87
C PHE A 141 16.23 0.58 10.03
N GLU A 142 16.84 1.18 9.02
CA GLU A 142 18.24 1.62 9.03
C GLU A 142 18.32 3.07 8.55
N GLY A 143 18.74 3.99 9.42
CA GLY A 143 18.90 5.40 9.05
C GLY A 143 18.61 6.38 10.16
N GLN A 144 18.34 7.63 9.79
CA GLN A 144 18.03 8.71 10.72
C GLN A 144 16.53 8.98 10.74
N CYS A 145 15.99 9.17 11.95
CA CYS A 145 14.61 9.57 12.13
C CYS A 145 14.56 10.95 12.80
N SER A 146 13.91 11.89 12.16
CA SER A 146 13.61 13.22 12.69
C SER A 146 12.13 13.30 13.02
N MET A 147 11.80 13.39 14.29
CA MET A 147 10.45 13.58 14.77
C MET A 147 10.27 15.02 15.24
N GLY A 148 9.73 15.86 14.37
CA GLY A 148 9.40 17.26 14.66
C GLY A 148 8.20 17.66 13.84
N ALA A 149 7.41 18.61 14.31
CA ALA A 149 6.41 19.22 13.46
C ALA A 149 7.14 19.79 12.24
N THR A 150 6.83 19.25 11.06
CA THR A 150 7.28 19.85 9.79
C THR A 150 6.44 21.11 9.58
N ASP A 151 6.74 22.15 10.35
CA ASP A 151 6.29 23.47 10.03
C ASP A 151 7.05 23.85 8.74
N GLY A 152 6.32 23.82 7.64
CA GLY A 152 6.85 24.20 6.33
C GLY A 152 7.14 25.68 6.34
N SER A 153 8.34 26.05 6.66
CA SER A 153 8.94 27.36 6.53
C SER A 153 9.81 27.68 7.74
N ARG A 154 11.01 27.15 7.74
CA ARG A 154 12.11 27.89 8.38
C ARG A 154 13.32 27.71 7.50
N GLY A 155 13.51 28.76 6.69
CA GLY A 155 14.78 29.03 6.05
C GLY A 155 15.91 28.95 7.07
N GLU A 156 17.02 28.46 6.60
CA GLU A 156 18.31 28.52 7.24
C GLU A 156 18.46 29.85 8.00
N LYS A 157 18.34 29.76 9.31
CA LYS A 157 19.03 30.73 10.17
C LYS A 157 20.23 30.00 10.67
N GLU A 158 21.34 30.23 9.99
CA GLU A 158 22.68 30.08 10.57
C GLU A 158 22.65 30.60 11.99
N GLY A 159 22.75 29.69 12.93
CA GLY A 159 22.96 30.01 14.32
C GLY A 159 24.32 30.66 14.44
N LYS A 160 24.35 31.98 14.39
CA LYS A 160 25.51 32.78 14.75
C LYS A 160 25.83 32.39 16.18
N VAL A 161 26.86 31.57 16.34
CA VAL A 161 27.44 31.24 17.64
C VAL A 161 28.08 32.54 18.15
N THR A 162 27.40 33.21 19.07
CA THR A 162 27.94 34.35 19.78
C THR A 162 28.94 33.76 20.79
N HIS A 163 30.22 33.87 20.51
CA HIS A 163 31.26 33.65 21.50
C HIS A 163 31.04 34.66 22.63
N LEU A 164 30.80 34.16 23.82
CA LEU A 164 30.89 34.93 25.04
C LEU A 164 32.36 35.37 25.19
N PRO A 165 32.63 36.65 25.39
CA PRO A 165 33.99 37.08 25.70
C PRO A 165 34.38 36.53 27.07
N THR A 166 35.40 35.69 27.08
CA THR A 166 36.13 35.28 28.30
C THR A 166 36.72 36.54 28.96
N ALA A 167 36.21 36.90 30.12
CA ALA A 167 36.77 37.94 30.94
C ALA A 167 38.17 37.49 31.40
N GLU A 168 39.18 38.19 30.93
CA GLU A 168 40.55 38.10 31.40
C GLU A 168 40.65 38.61 32.85
N PRO A 169 41.25 37.88 33.79
CA PRO A 169 41.44 38.40 35.13
C PRO A 169 42.54 39.46 35.13
N ALA A 170 42.17 40.66 35.53
CA ALA A 170 43.08 41.77 35.76
C ALA A 170 44.17 41.38 36.80
N LYS A 171 45.41 41.46 36.37
CA LYS A 171 46.58 41.30 37.19
C LYS A 171 46.71 42.54 38.07
N ALA A 172 46.42 42.39 39.35
CA ALA A 172 46.74 43.42 40.34
C ALA A 172 48.23 43.40 40.59
N GLU A 173 48.93 44.44 40.18
CA GLU A 173 50.32 44.76 40.71
C GLU A 173 50.18 45.48 42.04
N ALA A 174 50.72 44.84 43.06
CA ALA A 174 50.99 45.46 44.35
C ALA A 174 52.35 46.10 44.33
N LYS A 175 52.39 47.29 44.79
CA LYS A 175 53.59 47.95 45.27
C LYS A 175 53.52 48.08 46.79
#